data_239a9ade11b67a93565be60e1fe0fb43
#
_entry.id   239a9ade11b67a93565be60e1fe0fb43
#
_cell.length_a   1.000
_cell.length_b   1.000
_cell.length_c   1.000
_cell.angle_alpha   90.00
_cell.angle_beta   90.00
_cell.angle_gamma   90.00
#
_symmetry.space_group_name_H-M   'P 1'
#
loop_
_entity.id
_entity.type
_entity.pdbx_description
1 polymer ?
#
loop_
_entity_poly.entity_id
_entity_poly.type
_entity_poly.pdbx_seq_one_letter_code
_entity_poly.pdbx_strand_id
1 'polypeptide(L)'
;RDFCLSRGLGDVYKRQDSTQLIDAMRDMSFTSRDTARATDILMMMVGEKECTNILTIAGSTSAAGCMQVYVDMVRNKMVDVVVSTGASIIDMDLFEALGYKHYKGHQDVPDMQLRELYIDRIYDTFIDEEELQACDHTTFEIANSLEPRPYSSREFIWEIGKWLHEGHAVKKDSLIQTCYECGVPIFCPAFSDCSAGFGIGKHQWEHPDKHVSIDSVKDFIELTQIKIKAGTTGLF
;
A
#
# COMPACT_ATOMS: atom_id res chain seq x y z
N ARG A 1 -11.86 -23.55 13.38
CA ARG A 1 -12.37 -23.52 11.98
C ARG A 1 -11.21 -23.18 11.09
N ASP A 2 -10.89 -24.04 10.13
CA ASP A 2 -9.82 -23.82 9.17
C ASP A 2 -10.31 -22.84 8.11
N PHE A 3 -9.92 -21.58 8.24
CA PHE A 3 -10.18 -20.59 7.20
C PHE A 3 -9.20 -20.81 6.04
N CYS A 4 -9.70 -20.81 4.81
CA CYS A 4 -8.83 -20.81 3.63
C CYS A 4 -8.10 -19.48 3.52
N LEU A 5 -6.78 -19.53 3.34
CA LEU A 5 -5.97 -18.33 3.08
C LEU A 5 -6.39 -17.67 1.76
N SER A 6 -6.51 -16.35 1.78
CA SER A 6 -6.59 -15.57 0.55
C SER A 6 -5.24 -15.65 -0.16
N ARG A 7 -5.26 -15.89 -1.48
CA ARG A 7 -4.04 -15.96 -2.31
C ARG A 7 -3.93 -14.72 -3.16
N GLY A 8 -2.76 -14.10 -3.15
CA GLY A 8 -2.45 -12.99 -4.01
C GLY A 8 -2.36 -13.37 -5.49
N LEU A 9 -2.49 -12.39 -6.36
CA LEU A 9 -2.42 -12.55 -7.81
C LEU A 9 -0.99 -12.87 -8.31
N GLY A 10 0.03 -12.56 -7.51
CA GLY A 10 1.44 -12.60 -7.91
C GLY A 10 1.94 -13.91 -8.52
N ASP A 11 1.44 -15.05 -8.05
CA ASP A 11 1.82 -16.35 -8.60
C ASP A 11 1.09 -16.71 -9.89
N VAL A 12 -0.01 -16.04 -10.18
CA VAL A 12 -0.87 -16.35 -11.32
C VAL A 12 -0.47 -15.54 -12.55
N TYR A 13 -0.31 -14.22 -12.43
CA TYR A 13 -0.07 -13.38 -13.61
C TYR A 13 1.32 -13.59 -14.23
N LYS A 14 2.32 -14.02 -13.45
CA LYS A 14 3.67 -14.33 -13.96
C LYS A 14 3.72 -15.57 -14.87
N ARG A 15 2.66 -16.36 -14.91
CA ARG A 15 2.62 -17.63 -15.65
C ARG A 15 1.90 -17.53 -16.98
N GLN A 16 1.36 -16.37 -17.33
CA GLN A 16 0.51 -16.20 -18.53
C GLN A 16 0.94 -14.96 -19.31
N ASP A 17 0.95 -15.09 -20.64
CA ASP A 17 1.07 -13.97 -21.55
C ASP A 17 -0.34 -13.49 -21.92
N SER A 18 -0.69 -12.30 -21.46
CA SER A 18 -1.98 -11.68 -21.72
C SER A 18 -2.00 -10.81 -22.98
N THR A 19 -0.91 -10.71 -23.73
CA THR A 19 -0.78 -9.82 -24.90
C THR A 19 -1.89 -10.07 -25.91
N GLN A 20 -2.13 -11.33 -26.31
CA GLN A 20 -3.14 -11.66 -27.28
C GLN A 20 -4.57 -11.32 -26.82
N LEU A 21 -4.84 -11.43 -25.51
CA LEU A 21 -6.12 -11.07 -24.94
C LEU A 21 -6.33 -9.55 -25.01
N ILE A 22 -5.32 -8.77 -24.62
CA ILE A 22 -5.36 -7.30 -24.68
C ILE A 22 -5.48 -6.83 -26.14
N ASP A 23 -4.75 -7.45 -27.06
CA ASP A 23 -4.85 -7.11 -28.48
C ASP A 23 -6.27 -7.36 -29.03
N ALA A 24 -6.89 -8.49 -28.68
CA ALA A 24 -8.28 -8.75 -29.08
C ALA A 24 -9.26 -7.73 -28.46
N MET A 25 -9.01 -7.24 -27.26
CA MET A 25 -9.84 -6.23 -26.59
C MET A 25 -9.85 -4.88 -27.33
N ARG A 26 -8.82 -4.55 -28.14
CA ARG A 26 -8.76 -3.30 -28.91
C ARG A 26 -9.91 -3.17 -29.91
N ASP A 27 -10.32 -4.30 -30.50
CA ASP A 27 -11.40 -4.36 -31.47
C ASP A 27 -12.78 -4.55 -30.84
N MET A 28 -12.85 -4.68 -29.51
CA MET A 28 -14.10 -4.80 -28.76
C MET A 28 -14.72 -3.42 -28.51
N SER A 29 -15.81 -3.41 -27.73
CA SER A 29 -16.53 -2.21 -27.31
C SER A 29 -16.52 -2.06 -25.79
N PHE A 30 -16.90 -0.88 -25.29
CA PHE A 30 -17.06 -0.56 -23.87
C PHE A 30 -15.77 -0.80 -23.06
N THR A 31 -15.92 -1.33 -21.86
CA THR A 31 -14.84 -1.53 -20.87
C THR A 31 -13.67 -2.36 -21.41
N SER A 32 -13.92 -3.32 -22.30
CA SER A 32 -12.86 -4.13 -22.91
C SER A 32 -11.90 -3.26 -23.73
N ARG A 33 -12.43 -2.41 -24.62
CA ARG A 33 -11.62 -1.45 -25.39
C ARG A 33 -10.89 -0.47 -24.48
N ASP A 34 -11.57 0.01 -23.43
CA ASP A 34 -10.96 0.96 -22.49
C ASP A 34 -9.82 0.31 -21.71
N THR A 35 -9.93 -0.99 -21.38
CA THR A 35 -8.84 -1.76 -20.76
C THR A 35 -7.61 -1.83 -21.67
N ALA A 36 -7.80 -2.13 -22.95
CA ALA A 36 -6.71 -2.15 -23.91
C ALA A 36 -6.08 -0.75 -24.08
N ARG A 37 -6.91 0.30 -24.17
CA ARG A 37 -6.44 1.69 -24.24
C ARG A 37 -5.66 2.10 -23.00
N ALA A 38 -6.11 1.73 -21.82
CA ALA A 38 -5.39 2.01 -20.56
C ALA A 38 -4.02 1.30 -20.56
N THR A 39 -3.95 0.08 -21.05
CA THR A 39 -2.69 -0.65 -21.22
C THR A 39 -1.75 0.07 -22.17
N ASP A 40 -2.24 0.59 -23.29
CA ASP A 40 -1.43 1.34 -24.25
C ASP A 40 -0.86 2.62 -23.63
N ILE A 41 -1.68 3.34 -22.85
CA ILE A 41 -1.25 4.56 -22.15
C ILE A 41 -0.16 4.21 -21.14
N LEU A 42 -0.34 3.16 -20.35
CA LEU A 42 0.67 2.71 -19.38
C LEU A 42 1.98 2.33 -20.09
N MET A 43 1.92 1.63 -21.20
CA MET A 43 3.11 1.27 -21.99
C MET A 43 3.84 2.52 -22.54
N MET A 44 3.11 3.54 -22.96
CA MET A 44 3.71 4.82 -23.37
C MET A 44 4.38 5.53 -22.20
N MET A 45 3.73 5.57 -21.03
CA MET A 45 4.28 6.18 -19.82
C MET A 45 5.58 5.51 -19.39
N VAL A 46 5.61 4.19 -19.34
CA VAL A 46 6.80 3.40 -18.95
C VAL A 46 7.91 3.51 -20.00
N GLY A 47 7.56 3.64 -21.27
CA GLY A 47 8.52 3.78 -22.38
C GLY A 47 9.15 5.18 -22.50
N GLU A 48 8.54 6.21 -21.92
CA GLU A 48 9.02 7.58 -21.98
C GLU A 48 9.98 7.90 -20.84
N LYS A 49 11.25 8.14 -21.14
CA LYS A 49 12.32 8.33 -20.14
C LYS A 49 12.14 9.56 -19.25
N GLU A 50 11.51 10.60 -19.79
CA GLU A 50 11.27 11.86 -19.06
C GLU A 50 9.91 11.86 -18.35
N CYS A 51 9.20 10.74 -18.37
CA CYS A 51 7.94 10.61 -17.68
C CYS A 51 8.13 10.13 -16.24
N THR A 52 7.66 10.92 -15.29
CA THR A 52 7.56 10.52 -13.89
C THR A 52 6.25 9.76 -13.68
N ASN A 53 6.34 8.48 -13.41
CA ASN A 53 5.18 7.58 -13.27
C ASN A 53 4.73 7.50 -11.82
N ILE A 54 3.50 7.95 -11.55
CA ILE A 54 2.89 7.97 -10.24
C ILE A 54 1.82 6.88 -10.16
N LEU A 55 2.05 5.88 -9.31
CA LEU A 55 1.07 4.84 -8.99
C LEU A 55 0.17 5.34 -7.86
N THR A 56 -1.14 5.33 -8.09
CA THR A 56 -2.15 5.66 -7.07
C THR A 56 -2.87 4.40 -6.61
N ILE A 57 -2.91 4.19 -5.29
CA ILE A 57 -3.50 2.98 -4.70
C ILE A 57 -4.58 3.37 -3.71
N ALA A 58 -5.78 2.82 -3.91
CA ALA A 58 -6.90 2.97 -3.00
C ALA A 58 -7.78 1.69 -3.02
N GLY A 59 -8.75 1.60 -2.11
CA GLY A 59 -9.79 0.58 -2.16
C GLY A 59 -9.35 -0.82 -1.76
N SER A 60 -8.43 -0.96 -0.81
CA SER A 60 -8.01 -2.27 -0.23
C SER A 60 -7.53 -3.30 -1.27
N THR A 61 -6.98 -2.85 -2.39
CA THR A 61 -6.48 -3.73 -3.45
C THR A 61 -5.32 -4.61 -3.00
N SER A 62 -4.62 -4.24 -1.93
CA SER A 62 -3.63 -5.07 -1.27
C SER A 62 -4.26 -6.31 -0.62
N ALA A 63 -5.32 -6.14 0.18
CA ALA A 63 -6.08 -7.26 0.74
C ALA A 63 -6.72 -8.13 -0.36
N ALA A 64 -7.09 -7.52 -1.49
CA ALA A 64 -7.57 -8.23 -2.68
C ALA A 64 -6.48 -9.01 -3.42
N GLY A 65 -5.22 -8.98 -2.96
CA GLY A 65 -4.13 -9.78 -3.49
C GLY A 65 -3.31 -9.11 -4.61
N CYS A 66 -3.46 -7.81 -4.85
CA CYS A 66 -2.73 -7.10 -5.90
C CYS A 66 -1.32 -6.64 -5.48
N MET A 67 -0.94 -6.76 -4.21
CA MET A 67 0.30 -6.18 -3.67
C MET A 67 1.56 -6.63 -4.42
N GLN A 68 1.65 -7.91 -4.79
CA GLN A 68 2.81 -8.43 -5.52
C GLN A 68 2.95 -7.79 -6.92
N VAL A 69 1.84 -7.39 -7.54
CA VAL A 69 1.88 -6.66 -8.82
C VAL A 69 2.57 -5.32 -8.63
N TYR A 70 2.22 -4.58 -7.58
CA TYR A 70 2.83 -3.28 -7.28
C TYR A 70 4.31 -3.41 -6.93
N VAL A 71 4.68 -4.41 -6.14
CA VAL A 71 6.08 -4.74 -5.83
C VAL A 71 6.89 -4.98 -7.10
N ASP A 72 6.36 -5.80 -8.02
CA ASP A 72 7.03 -6.10 -9.27
C ASP A 72 7.14 -4.86 -10.18
N MET A 73 6.12 -3.99 -10.22
CA MET A 73 6.18 -2.73 -10.95
C MET A 73 7.29 -1.82 -10.43
N VAL A 74 7.43 -1.70 -9.11
CA VAL A 74 8.51 -0.91 -8.48
C VAL A 74 9.87 -1.51 -8.81
N ARG A 75 10.05 -2.82 -8.65
CA ARG A 75 11.31 -3.51 -8.95
C ARG A 75 11.73 -3.40 -10.41
N ASN A 76 10.76 -3.37 -11.32
CA ASN A 76 11.00 -3.20 -12.75
C ASN A 76 11.07 -1.74 -13.18
N LYS A 77 11.13 -0.78 -12.25
CA LYS A 77 11.27 0.65 -12.53
C LYS A 77 10.13 1.23 -13.39
N MET A 78 8.93 0.69 -13.21
CA MET A 78 7.72 1.19 -13.86
C MET A 78 7.05 2.31 -13.05
N VAL A 79 7.47 2.51 -11.80
CA VAL A 79 6.89 3.45 -10.83
C VAL A 79 8.01 4.28 -10.23
N ASP A 80 7.84 5.60 -10.21
CA ASP A 80 8.76 6.55 -9.59
C ASP A 80 8.24 7.09 -8.26
N VAL A 81 6.91 7.11 -8.08
CA VAL A 81 6.24 7.60 -6.87
C VAL A 81 5.00 6.77 -6.62
N VAL A 82 4.73 6.47 -5.36
CA VAL A 82 3.47 5.87 -4.92
C VAL A 82 2.69 6.87 -4.09
N VAL A 83 1.40 7.02 -4.37
CA VAL A 83 0.45 7.77 -3.53
C VAL A 83 -0.66 6.82 -3.13
N SER A 84 -0.86 6.60 -1.85
CA SER A 84 -1.76 5.56 -1.36
C SER A 84 -2.61 6.01 -0.19
N THR A 85 -3.70 5.28 0.04
CA THR A 85 -4.40 5.34 1.33
C THR A 85 -3.62 4.58 2.39
N GLY A 86 -3.77 4.98 3.65
CA GLY A 86 -3.16 4.29 4.79
C GLY A 86 -3.64 2.85 4.90
N ALA A 87 -4.92 2.59 4.64
CA ALA A 87 -5.49 1.25 4.64
C ALA A 87 -4.74 0.29 3.70
N SER A 88 -4.36 0.73 2.51
CA SER A 88 -3.65 -0.14 1.56
C SER A 88 -2.19 -0.41 1.96
N ILE A 89 -1.50 0.61 2.49
CA ILE A 89 -0.06 0.52 2.77
C ILE A 89 0.19 0.07 4.20
N ILE A 90 -0.39 0.74 5.20
CA ILE A 90 -0.05 0.45 6.59
C ILE A 90 -0.89 -0.71 7.11
N ASP A 91 -2.21 -0.63 6.98
CA ASP A 91 -3.09 -1.63 7.56
C ASP A 91 -3.03 -2.98 6.83
N MET A 92 -2.61 -3.01 5.55
CA MET A 92 -2.56 -4.24 4.75
C MET A 92 -1.14 -4.67 4.38
N ASP A 93 -0.30 -3.79 3.81
CA ASP A 93 1.05 -4.18 3.38
C ASP A 93 2.00 -4.39 4.58
N LEU A 94 2.01 -3.45 5.55
CA LEU A 94 2.77 -3.64 6.80
C LEU A 94 2.25 -4.84 7.58
N PHE A 95 0.94 -5.02 7.69
CA PHE A 95 0.27 -6.15 8.31
C PHE A 95 0.80 -7.49 7.75
N GLU A 96 0.82 -7.65 6.42
CA GLU A 96 1.38 -8.83 5.80
C GLU A 96 2.91 -8.92 5.97
N ALA A 97 3.63 -7.80 5.96
CA ALA A 97 5.08 -7.77 6.20
C ALA A 97 5.44 -8.31 7.58
N LEU A 98 4.59 -8.08 8.58
CA LEU A 98 4.72 -8.63 9.94
C LEU A 98 4.40 -10.13 10.02
N GLY A 99 3.90 -10.73 8.94
CA GLY A 99 3.59 -12.16 8.83
C GLY A 99 2.12 -12.51 9.06
N TYR A 100 1.28 -11.51 9.26
CA TYR A 100 -0.16 -11.68 9.41
C TYR A 100 -0.84 -11.97 8.08
N LYS A 101 -2.07 -12.43 8.08
CA LYS A 101 -2.70 -13.01 6.90
C LYS A 101 -4.13 -12.57 6.73
N HIS A 102 -4.52 -12.42 5.47
CA HIS A 102 -5.91 -12.27 5.08
C HIS A 102 -6.54 -13.64 4.82
N TYR A 103 -7.81 -13.79 5.22
CA TYR A 103 -8.53 -15.05 5.13
C TYR A 103 -9.75 -14.89 4.23
N LYS A 104 -10.04 -15.91 3.43
CA LYS A 104 -11.25 -15.96 2.63
C LYS A 104 -12.43 -16.32 3.54
N GLY A 105 -13.38 -15.42 3.65
CA GLY A 105 -14.61 -15.58 4.41
C GLY A 105 -15.85 -15.65 3.53
N HIS A 106 -16.97 -15.16 4.04
CA HIS A 106 -18.24 -15.05 3.33
C HIS A 106 -18.95 -13.75 3.71
N GLN A 107 -19.47 -13.03 2.73
CA GLN A 107 -20.06 -11.71 2.97
C GLN A 107 -21.36 -11.74 3.83
N ASP A 108 -22.06 -12.86 3.85
CA ASP A 108 -23.34 -13.01 4.56
C ASP A 108 -23.17 -13.40 6.04
N VAL A 109 -21.93 -13.49 6.55
CA VAL A 109 -21.71 -13.72 7.99
C VAL A 109 -22.14 -12.45 8.74
N PRO A 110 -23.02 -12.56 9.76
CA PRO A 110 -23.47 -11.39 10.52
C PRO A 110 -22.31 -10.69 11.24
N ASP A 111 -22.24 -9.36 11.16
CA ASP A 111 -21.16 -8.57 11.78
C ASP A 111 -21.07 -8.77 13.30
N MET A 112 -22.20 -8.95 13.97
CA MET A 112 -22.19 -9.25 15.42
C MET A 112 -21.46 -10.55 15.76
N GLN A 113 -21.58 -11.56 14.90
CA GLN A 113 -20.86 -12.82 15.07
C GLN A 113 -19.35 -12.66 14.84
N LEU A 114 -18.97 -11.87 13.83
CA LEU A 114 -17.55 -11.54 13.57
C LEU A 114 -16.96 -10.75 14.72
N ARG A 115 -17.68 -9.75 15.24
CA ARG A 115 -17.27 -8.97 16.40
C ARG A 115 -17.00 -9.82 17.64
N GLU A 116 -17.87 -10.78 17.93
CA GLU A 116 -17.68 -11.72 19.07
C GLU A 116 -16.42 -12.57 18.93
N LEU A 117 -15.95 -12.76 17.69
CA LEU A 117 -14.75 -13.54 17.37
C LEU A 117 -13.51 -12.69 17.16
N TYR A 118 -13.59 -11.37 17.34
CA TYR A 118 -12.51 -10.42 17.04
C TYR A 118 -12.03 -10.54 15.59
N ILE A 119 -12.98 -10.56 14.65
CA ILE A 119 -12.72 -10.63 13.22
C ILE A 119 -13.27 -9.40 12.54
N ASP A 120 -12.42 -8.66 11.85
CA ASP A 120 -12.78 -7.60 10.90
C ASP A 120 -12.98 -8.18 9.51
N ARG A 121 -13.70 -7.44 8.66
CA ARG A 121 -13.91 -7.85 7.28
C ARG A 121 -13.88 -6.70 6.29
N ILE A 122 -13.40 -7.04 5.10
CA ILE A 122 -13.55 -6.26 3.88
C ILE A 122 -14.35 -7.17 2.93
N TYR A 123 -15.65 -6.99 2.82
CA TYR A 123 -16.57 -7.90 2.13
C TYR A 123 -16.45 -9.35 2.63
N ASP A 124 -15.84 -10.22 1.86
CA ASP A 124 -15.60 -11.64 2.14
C ASP A 124 -14.14 -11.96 2.53
N THR A 125 -13.34 -10.94 2.78
CA THR A 125 -11.97 -11.07 3.26
C THR A 125 -11.91 -10.74 4.74
N PHE A 126 -11.47 -11.69 5.54
CA PHE A 126 -11.41 -11.59 6.99
C PHE A 126 -10.01 -11.27 7.48
N ILE A 127 -9.96 -10.48 8.55
CA ILE A 127 -8.75 -9.99 9.19
C ILE A 127 -8.90 -10.25 10.70
N ASP A 128 -7.85 -10.74 11.34
CA ASP A 128 -7.81 -10.85 12.79
C ASP A 128 -7.59 -9.46 13.40
N GLU A 129 -8.53 -9.03 14.27
CA GLU A 129 -8.50 -7.73 14.92
C GLU A 129 -7.31 -7.58 15.88
N GLU A 130 -6.92 -8.65 16.58
CA GLU A 130 -5.79 -8.60 17.50
C GLU A 130 -4.46 -8.46 16.75
N GLU A 131 -4.34 -9.11 15.57
CA GLU A 131 -3.19 -8.94 14.67
C GLU A 131 -3.14 -7.53 14.08
N LEU A 132 -4.29 -6.93 13.75
CA LEU A 132 -4.37 -5.56 13.26
C LEU A 132 -3.95 -4.56 14.36
N GLN A 133 -4.40 -4.74 15.58
CA GLN A 133 -3.96 -3.94 16.74
C GLN A 133 -2.45 -4.09 17.00
N ALA A 134 -1.88 -5.27 16.78
CA ALA A 134 -0.43 -5.46 16.88
C ALA A 134 0.34 -4.70 15.77
N CYS A 135 -0.24 -4.58 14.58
CA CYS A 135 0.29 -3.73 13.52
C CYS A 135 0.29 -2.24 13.93
N ASP A 136 -0.81 -1.76 14.53
CA ASP A 136 -0.89 -0.39 15.07
C ASP A 136 0.13 -0.14 16.19
N HIS A 137 0.32 -1.13 17.05
CA HIS A 137 1.33 -1.06 18.11
C HIS A 137 2.75 -1.00 17.53
N THR A 138 3.03 -1.72 16.44
CA THR A 138 4.31 -1.63 15.73
C THR A 138 4.56 -0.21 15.22
N THR A 139 3.53 0.44 14.68
CA THR A 139 3.62 1.85 14.25
C THR A 139 3.91 2.79 15.42
N PHE A 140 3.30 2.55 16.59
CA PHE A 140 3.60 3.26 17.84
C PHE A 140 5.06 3.09 18.26
N GLU A 141 5.60 1.86 18.27
CA GLU A 141 6.98 1.59 18.66
C GLU A 141 8.00 2.23 17.71
N ILE A 142 7.72 2.22 16.40
CA ILE A 142 8.55 2.92 15.42
C ILE A 142 8.55 4.43 15.73
N ALA A 143 7.38 5.03 15.96
CA ALA A 143 7.29 6.45 16.32
C ALA A 143 8.08 6.79 17.60
N ASN A 144 8.05 5.91 18.62
CA ASN A 144 8.82 6.08 19.84
C ASN A 144 10.34 6.05 19.62
N SER A 145 10.80 5.36 18.60
CA SER A 145 12.23 5.25 18.28
C SER A 145 12.79 6.44 17.49
N LEU A 146 11.91 7.28 16.93
CA LEU A 146 12.29 8.39 16.07
C LEU A 146 12.50 9.70 16.84
N GLU A 147 13.23 10.62 16.21
CA GLU A 147 13.37 11.98 16.74
C GLU A 147 12.02 12.69 16.76
N PRO A 148 11.58 13.24 17.90
CA PRO A 148 10.31 13.96 18.00
C PRO A 148 10.30 15.25 17.17
N ARG A 149 9.66 15.20 16.00
CA ARG A 149 9.47 16.31 15.07
C ARG A 149 8.31 16.03 14.11
N PRO A 150 7.84 17.03 13.36
CA PRO A 150 6.94 16.78 12.22
C PRO A 150 7.64 16.02 11.11
N TYR A 151 7.01 14.94 10.64
CA TYR A 151 7.39 14.14 9.47
C TYR A 151 6.34 14.30 8.38
N SER A 152 6.73 14.32 7.11
CA SER A 152 5.74 13.96 6.07
C SER A 152 5.38 12.49 6.19
N SER A 153 4.24 12.06 5.65
CA SER A 153 3.91 10.63 5.61
C SER A 153 4.99 9.85 4.86
N ARG A 154 5.55 10.44 3.81
CA ARG A 154 6.68 9.87 3.07
C ARG A 154 7.89 9.59 3.96
N GLU A 155 8.29 10.56 4.78
CA GLU A 155 9.42 10.38 5.70
C GLU A 155 9.13 9.27 6.71
N PHE A 156 7.94 9.24 7.27
CA PHE A 156 7.56 8.24 8.27
C PHE A 156 7.47 6.84 7.66
N ILE A 157 6.84 6.68 6.49
CA ILE A 157 6.77 5.40 5.77
C ILE A 157 8.17 4.93 5.35
N TRP A 158 9.07 5.85 5.02
CA TRP A 158 10.48 5.53 4.76
C TRP A 158 11.17 4.90 5.97
N GLU A 159 10.93 5.42 7.18
CA GLU A 159 11.46 4.82 8.41
C GLU A 159 10.84 3.43 8.69
N ILE A 160 9.56 3.23 8.39
CA ILE A 160 8.95 1.89 8.43
C ILE A 160 9.66 0.94 7.44
N GLY A 161 9.89 1.38 6.21
CA GLY A 161 10.59 0.59 5.19
C GLY A 161 12.00 0.22 5.60
N LYS A 162 12.73 1.16 6.19
CA LYS A 162 14.05 0.95 6.77
C LYS A 162 14.01 -0.09 7.89
N TRP A 163 13.08 0.04 8.82
CA TRP A 163 12.89 -0.89 9.92
C TRP A 163 12.60 -2.31 9.43
N LEU A 164 11.74 -2.47 8.43
CA LEU A 164 11.48 -3.76 7.79
C LEU A 164 12.75 -4.34 7.13
N HIS A 165 13.52 -3.51 6.42
CA HIS A 165 14.77 -3.90 5.76
C HIS A 165 15.84 -4.36 6.75
N GLU A 166 15.89 -3.78 7.95
CA GLU A 166 16.82 -4.13 9.03
C GLU A 166 16.55 -5.49 9.68
N GLY A 167 15.57 -6.24 9.18
CA GLY A 167 15.33 -7.64 9.54
C GLY A 167 14.07 -7.90 10.35
N HIS A 168 13.18 -6.92 10.44
CA HIS A 168 11.90 -7.06 11.16
C HIS A 168 10.76 -7.61 10.27
N ALA A 169 10.97 -7.69 8.96
CA ALA A 169 10.02 -8.28 8.04
C ALA A 169 10.01 -9.80 8.12
N VAL A 170 8.84 -10.38 8.38
CA VAL A 170 8.59 -11.82 8.26
C VAL A 170 8.36 -12.20 6.80
N LYS A 171 7.54 -11.42 6.08
CA LYS A 171 7.36 -11.50 4.63
C LYS A 171 8.26 -10.47 3.95
N LYS A 172 9.20 -10.92 3.13
CA LYS A 172 10.25 -10.07 2.53
C LYS A 172 9.82 -9.23 1.32
N ASP A 173 8.66 -9.45 0.77
CA ASP A 173 8.21 -8.79 -0.46
C ASP A 173 7.02 -7.85 -0.19
N SER A 174 7.14 -6.99 0.83
CA SER A 174 6.19 -5.90 1.04
C SER A 174 6.49 -4.73 0.11
N LEU A 175 5.46 -3.94 -0.23
CA LEU A 175 5.62 -2.75 -1.05
C LEU A 175 6.44 -1.68 -0.32
N ILE A 176 6.20 -1.48 0.98
CA ILE A 176 6.92 -0.51 1.80
C ILE A 176 8.42 -0.82 1.80
N GLN A 177 8.81 -2.06 2.10
CA GLN A 177 10.22 -2.47 2.08
C GLN A 177 10.83 -2.34 0.68
N THR A 178 10.12 -2.80 -0.35
CA THR A 178 10.60 -2.72 -1.74
C THR A 178 10.79 -1.28 -2.20
N CYS A 179 9.88 -0.38 -1.86
CA CYS A 179 10.01 1.04 -2.17
C CYS A 179 11.21 1.67 -1.46
N TYR A 180 11.46 1.31 -0.19
CA TYR A 180 12.68 1.73 0.51
C TYR A 180 13.94 1.24 -0.21
N GLU A 181 14.02 -0.05 -0.56
CA GLU A 181 15.16 -0.66 -1.25
C GLU A 181 15.41 -0.07 -2.64
N CYS A 182 14.35 0.29 -3.36
CA CYS A 182 14.43 0.84 -4.72
C CYS A 182 14.52 2.37 -4.75
N GLY A 183 14.40 3.06 -3.61
CA GLY A 183 14.44 4.52 -3.55
C GLY A 183 13.17 5.20 -4.05
N VAL A 184 12.02 4.50 -4.06
CA VAL A 184 10.72 5.01 -4.50
C VAL A 184 9.94 5.55 -3.31
N PRO A 185 9.58 6.84 -3.30
CA PRO A 185 8.82 7.43 -2.20
C PRO A 185 7.36 6.97 -2.20
N ILE A 186 6.81 6.74 -1.01
CA ILE A 186 5.39 6.49 -0.78
C ILE A 186 4.80 7.65 0.01
N PHE A 187 3.72 8.22 -0.49
CA PHE A 187 2.94 9.26 0.17
C PHE A 187 1.59 8.73 0.61
N CYS A 188 1.19 9.07 1.81
CA CYS A 188 -0.13 8.84 2.36
C CYS A 188 -0.67 10.14 2.99
N PRO A 189 -1.20 11.08 2.20
CA PRO A 189 -1.57 12.42 2.68
C PRO A 189 -2.64 12.43 3.78
N ALA A 190 -3.47 11.37 3.87
CA ALA A 190 -4.46 11.18 4.93
C ALA A 190 -4.03 10.06 5.90
N PHE A 191 -2.79 10.09 6.37
CA PHE A 191 -2.20 9.03 7.19
C PHE A 191 -3.00 8.72 8.46
N SER A 192 -3.58 9.73 9.10
CA SER A 192 -4.38 9.56 10.32
C SER A 192 -5.76 8.90 10.06
N ASP A 193 -6.16 8.74 8.80
CA ASP A 193 -7.42 8.14 8.38
C ASP A 193 -7.27 6.63 8.10
N CYS A 194 -6.40 5.97 8.84
CA CYS A 194 -6.22 4.53 8.81
C CYS A 194 -5.99 3.99 10.24
N SER A 195 -6.03 2.68 10.40
CA SER A 195 -5.87 2.03 11.70
C SER A 195 -4.55 2.43 12.38
N ALA A 196 -3.44 2.47 11.64
CA ALA A 196 -2.15 2.91 12.18
C ALA A 196 -2.13 4.36 12.69
N GLY A 197 -3.13 5.17 12.36
CA GLY A 197 -3.37 6.47 13.00
C GLY A 197 -3.56 6.35 14.51
N PHE A 198 -4.11 5.23 15.00
CA PHE A 198 -4.19 4.93 16.44
C PHE A 198 -2.81 4.79 17.07
N GLY A 199 -1.84 4.17 16.37
CA GLY A 199 -0.46 4.06 16.83
C GLY A 199 0.19 5.43 17.05
N ILE A 200 0.06 6.33 16.07
CA ILE A 200 0.55 7.72 16.19
C ILE A 200 -0.22 8.49 17.26
N GLY A 201 -1.55 8.33 17.33
CA GLY A 201 -2.39 8.97 18.35
C GLY A 201 -1.98 8.56 19.76
N LYS A 202 -1.75 7.28 20.00
CA LYS A 202 -1.23 6.75 21.27
C LYS A 202 0.14 7.33 21.60
N HIS A 203 1.07 7.38 20.62
CA HIS A 203 2.39 7.98 20.81
C HIS A 203 2.29 9.43 21.27
N GLN A 204 1.46 10.24 20.64
CA GLN A 204 1.28 11.65 21.04
C GLN A 204 0.59 11.79 22.40
N TRP A 205 -0.36 10.91 22.71
CA TRP A 205 -1.02 10.89 24.01
C TRP A 205 -0.04 10.61 25.16
N GLU A 206 0.89 9.68 24.97
CA GLU A 206 1.90 9.32 25.95
C GLU A 206 3.06 10.34 26.01
N HIS A 207 3.26 11.11 24.93
CA HIS A 207 4.34 12.12 24.82
C HIS A 207 3.79 13.52 24.45
N PRO A 208 2.94 14.15 25.30
CA PRO A 208 2.23 15.37 24.95
C PRO A 208 3.15 16.56 24.63
N ASP A 209 4.29 16.65 25.28
CA ASP A 209 5.19 17.81 25.14
C ASP A 209 6.17 17.67 23.96
N LYS A 210 6.52 16.45 23.58
CA LYS A 210 7.53 16.20 22.57
C LYS A 210 7.30 14.86 21.86
N HIS A 211 6.79 14.90 20.64
CA HIS A 211 6.35 13.72 19.90
C HIS A 211 6.61 13.80 18.39
N VAL A 212 6.49 12.68 17.73
CA VAL A 212 6.37 12.58 16.28
C VAL A 212 4.96 13.00 15.86
N SER A 213 4.85 13.80 14.83
CA SER A 213 3.58 14.13 14.17
C SER A 213 3.67 13.93 12.69
N ILE A 214 2.54 13.63 12.03
CA ILE A 214 2.45 13.54 10.58
C ILE A 214 1.92 14.86 10.03
N ASP A 215 2.72 15.52 9.20
CA ASP A 215 2.41 16.81 8.58
C ASP A 215 1.95 16.59 7.13
N SER A 216 0.63 16.61 6.93
CA SER A 216 0.02 16.44 5.59
C SER A 216 0.29 17.63 4.66
N VAL A 217 0.56 18.82 5.20
CA VAL A 217 0.93 19.99 4.39
C VAL A 217 2.32 19.77 3.79
N LYS A 218 3.23 19.15 4.54
CA LYS A 218 4.55 18.77 4.05
C LYS A 218 4.46 17.75 2.91
N ASP A 219 3.57 16.76 3.01
CA ASP A 219 3.28 15.83 1.90
C ASP A 219 2.84 16.56 0.63
N PHE A 220 1.92 17.51 0.78
CA PHE A 220 1.43 18.30 -0.36
C PHE A 220 2.55 19.10 -1.02
N ILE A 221 3.44 19.73 -0.23
CA ILE A 221 4.60 20.48 -0.75
C ILE A 221 5.55 19.54 -1.49
N GLU A 222 5.89 18.39 -0.91
CA GLU A 222 6.83 17.44 -1.51
C GLU A 222 6.29 16.85 -2.82
N LEU A 223 5.02 16.45 -2.88
CA LEU A 223 4.35 15.99 -4.11
C LEU A 223 4.31 17.08 -5.19
N THR A 224 4.01 18.32 -4.80
CA THR A 224 4.03 19.47 -5.71
C THR A 224 5.42 19.68 -6.29
N GLN A 225 6.48 19.58 -5.48
CA GLN A 225 7.86 19.71 -5.93
C GLN A 225 8.25 18.61 -6.93
N ILE A 226 7.81 17.37 -6.71
CA ILE A 226 8.01 16.28 -7.67
C ILE A 226 7.34 16.63 -9.00
N LYS A 227 6.09 17.06 -8.96
CA LYS A 227 5.33 17.45 -10.16
C LYS A 227 5.97 18.61 -10.91
N ILE A 228 6.50 19.62 -10.21
CA ILE A 228 7.17 20.77 -10.82
C ILE A 228 8.47 20.35 -11.51
N LYS A 229 9.21 19.40 -10.93
CA LYS A 229 10.49 18.93 -11.48
C LYS A 229 10.32 17.93 -12.62
N ALA A 230 9.18 17.25 -12.69
CA ALA A 230 8.88 16.29 -13.74
C ALA A 230 8.70 16.99 -15.10
N GLY A 231 9.31 16.46 -16.15
CA GLY A 231 9.07 16.90 -17.53
C GLY A 231 7.66 16.52 -17.98
N THR A 232 7.38 15.24 -18.01
CA THR A 232 6.05 14.64 -18.22
C THR A 232 5.64 13.84 -16.98
N THR A 233 4.36 13.75 -16.71
CA THR A 233 3.86 12.97 -15.59
C THR A 233 2.80 11.98 -16.08
N GLY A 234 2.98 10.72 -15.75
CA GLY A 234 1.98 9.68 -15.89
C GLY A 234 1.31 9.40 -14.55
N LEU A 235 0.00 9.21 -14.54
CA LEU A 235 -0.79 8.87 -13.36
C LEU A 235 -1.66 7.65 -13.67
N PHE A 236 -1.64 6.64 -12.81
CA PHE A 236 -2.43 5.42 -12.97
C PHE A 236 -2.77 4.77 -11.62
#